data_3291d556e3597de9dc8226de58aa7544
#
_entry.id   3291d556e3597de9dc8226de58aa7544
#
_cell.length_a   1.000
_cell.length_b   1.000
_cell.length_c   1.000
_cell.angle_alpha   90.00
_cell.angle_beta   90.00
_cell.angle_gamma   90.00
#
_symmetry.space_group_name_H-M   'P 1'
#
loop_
_entity.id
_entity.type
_entity.pdbx_description
1 polymer ?
#
loop_
_entity_poly.entity_id
_entity_poly.type
_entity_poly.pdbx_seq_one_letter_code
_entity_poly.pdbx_strand_id
1 'polypeptide(L)'
;LFTIKLAKELKDKGITVNCADPGVVATDIIYFKMWFDRLTRVLFAPYIRTPRQGAATAIRLLLSKEVEGQTGTFNLSCHEKQLGKKYTHSPILERLWAETAKRVGL
;
A
#
# COMPACT_ATOMS: atom_id res chain seq x y z
N LEU A 1 6.39 -5.40 4.31
CA LEU A 1 6.97 -6.70 4.70
C LEU A 1 6.07 -7.86 4.25
N PHE A 2 4.81 -7.93 4.69
CA PHE A 2 3.87 -9.01 4.34
C PHE A 2 3.74 -9.23 2.82
N THR A 3 3.53 -8.16 2.05
CA THR A 3 3.45 -8.18 0.58
C THR A 3 4.66 -8.87 -0.06
N ILE A 4 5.87 -8.58 0.43
CA ILE A 4 7.11 -9.16 -0.10
C ILE A 4 7.15 -10.67 0.13
N LYS A 5 6.78 -11.11 1.33
CA LYS A 5 6.77 -12.54 1.66
C LYS A 5 5.70 -13.28 0.85
N LEU A 6 4.48 -12.74 0.81
CA LEU A 6 3.40 -13.34 0.05
C LEU A 6 3.71 -13.41 -1.46
N ALA A 7 4.37 -12.38 -2.01
CA ALA A 7 4.82 -12.39 -3.39
C ALA A 7 5.82 -13.52 -3.68
N LYS A 8 6.72 -13.81 -2.73
CA LYS A 8 7.67 -14.94 -2.85
C LYS A 8 6.95 -16.29 -2.81
N GLU A 9 6.00 -16.46 -1.88
CA GLU A 9 5.24 -17.71 -1.72
C GLU A 9 4.33 -18.03 -2.92
N LEU A 10 3.85 -17.00 -3.62
CA LEU A 10 2.92 -17.16 -4.73
C LEU A 10 3.58 -17.05 -6.12
N LYS A 11 4.88 -16.84 -6.18
CA LYS A 11 5.62 -16.65 -7.43
C LYS A 11 5.41 -17.82 -8.40
N ASP A 12 5.54 -19.04 -7.92
CA ASP A 12 5.43 -20.25 -8.75
C ASP A 12 3.98 -20.56 -9.15
N LYS A 13 3.01 -19.86 -8.59
CA LYS A 13 1.58 -19.98 -8.91
C LYS A 13 1.12 -18.98 -9.96
N GLY A 14 2.01 -18.13 -10.48
CA GLY A 14 1.67 -17.10 -11.45
C GLY A 14 0.82 -15.95 -10.87
N ILE A 15 0.83 -15.79 -9.55
CA ILE A 15 0.05 -14.75 -8.85
C ILE A 15 0.97 -13.58 -8.49
N THR A 16 0.61 -12.38 -8.89
CA THR A 16 1.32 -11.15 -8.54
C THR A 16 0.72 -10.53 -7.27
N VAL A 17 1.58 -10.06 -6.37
CA VAL A 17 1.19 -9.43 -5.10
C VAL A 17 1.91 -8.11 -4.96
N ASN A 18 1.17 -7.02 -4.97
CA ASN A 18 1.72 -5.68 -4.87
C ASN A 18 0.99 -4.86 -3.79
N CYS A 19 1.66 -3.86 -3.25
CA CYS A 19 1.10 -2.95 -2.27
C CYS A 19 0.86 -1.58 -2.92
N ALA A 20 -0.36 -1.05 -2.76
CA ALA A 20 -0.73 0.29 -3.16
C ALA A 20 -0.97 1.16 -1.92
N ASP A 21 -0.26 2.27 -1.83
CA ASP A 21 -0.49 3.30 -0.82
C ASP A 21 -1.33 4.44 -1.45
N PRO A 22 -2.56 4.67 -0.98
CA PRO A 22 -3.42 5.73 -1.49
C PRO A 22 -2.94 7.13 -1.06
N GLY A 23 -2.03 7.23 -0.10
CA GLY A 23 -1.70 8.48 0.58
C GLY A 23 -2.84 8.96 1.48
N VAL A 24 -2.81 10.25 1.84
CA VAL A 24 -3.88 10.88 2.64
C VAL A 24 -5.05 11.23 1.74
N VAL A 25 -6.15 10.52 1.87
CA VAL A 25 -7.36 10.68 1.04
C VAL A 25 -8.46 11.36 1.84
N ALA A 26 -9.15 12.30 1.22
CA ALA A 26 -10.34 12.94 1.79
C ALA A 26 -11.47 11.92 1.90
N THR A 27 -11.60 11.29 3.05
CA THR A 27 -12.68 10.38 3.41
C THR A 27 -13.31 10.82 4.71
N ASP A 28 -14.49 10.32 5.01
CA ASP A 28 -15.22 10.64 6.24
C ASP A 28 -14.49 10.25 7.53
N ILE A 29 -13.43 9.45 7.42
CA ILE A 29 -12.55 9.07 8.54
C ILE A 29 -11.76 10.27 9.10
N ILE A 30 -11.50 11.32 8.29
CA ILE A 30 -10.70 12.50 8.67
C ILE A 30 -11.58 13.63 9.27
N TYR A 31 -12.84 13.37 9.58
CA TYR A 31 -13.68 14.35 10.26
C TYR A 31 -13.29 14.49 11.73
N PHE A 32 -12.37 15.39 12.01
CA PHE A 32 -12.24 15.97 13.34
C PHE A 32 -13.42 16.90 13.54
N LYS A 33 -14.44 16.50 14.33
CA LYS A 33 -15.56 17.35 14.75
C LYS A 33 -15.09 18.47 15.71
N MET A 34 -14.12 19.28 15.29
CA MET A 34 -13.56 20.37 16.09
C MET A 34 -13.86 21.70 15.39
N TRP A 35 -14.04 22.75 16.19
CA TRP A 35 -14.43 24.09 15.72
C TRP A 35 -13.44 24.71 14.71
N PHE A 36 -12.18 24.28 14.68
CA PHE A 36 -11.14 24.71 13.74
C PHE A 36 -10.99 23.79 12.51
N ASP A 37 -11.90 22.86 12.31
CA ASP A 37 -11.88 21.89 11.21
C ASP A 37 -11.86 22.58 9.82
N ARG A 38 -12.55 23.71 9.70
CA ARG A 38 -12.56 24.51 8.47
C ARG A 38 -11.19 25.09 8.13
N LEU A 39 -10.44 25.56 9.13
CA LEU A 39 -9.11 26.13 8.95
C LEU A 39 -8.08 25.05 8.61
N THR A 40 -8.13 23.93 9.32
CA THR A 40 -7.25 22.78 9.05
C THR A 40 -7.49 22.19 7.66
N ARG A 41 -8.74 22.10 7.21
CA ARG A 41 -9.06 21.63 5.84
C ARG A 41 -8.45 22.52 4.76
N VAL A 42 -8.52 23.84 4.93
CA VAL A 42 -7.92 24.79 3.96
C VAL A 42 -6.38 24.66 3.96
N LEU A 43 -5.77 24.56 5.14
CA LEU A 43 -4.33 24.49 5.28
C LEU A 43 -3.75 23.16 4.75
N PHE A 44 -4.46 22.03 4.95
CA PHE A 44 -4.03 20.70 4.50
C PHE A 44 -4.60 20.30 3.14
N ALA A 45 -5.48 21.10 2.54
CA ALA A 45 -6.09 20.83 1.24
C ALA A 45 -5.08 20.42 0.13
N PRO A 46 -3.90 21.07 -0.01
CA PRO A 46 -2.94 20.68 -1.04
C PRO A 46 -2.30 19.30 -0.81
N TYR A 47 -2.35 18.77 0.41
CA TYR A 47 -1.79 17.47 0.76
C TYR A 47 -2.82 16.34 0.75
N ILE A 48 -4.11 16.68 0.71
CA ILE A 48 -5.22 15.72 0.76
C ILE A 48 -5.63 15.37 -0.67
N ARG A 49 -5.64 14.08 -0.99
CA ARG A 49 -6.04 13.57 -2.30
C ARG A 49 -7.53 13.35 -2.37
N THR A 50 -8.09 13.51 -3.57
CA THR A 50 -9.46 13.05 -3.83
C THR A 50 -9.54 11.51 -3.78
N PRO A 51 -10.71 10.92 -3.53
CA PRO A 51 -10.89 9.47 -3.59
C PRO A 51 -10.43 8.86 -4.92
N ARG A 52 -10.66 9.54 -6.03
CA ARG A 52 -10.20 9.12 -7.36
C ARG A 52 -8.68 9.07 -7.46
N GLN A 53 -7.99 10.08 -6.92
CA GLN A 53 -6.52 10.10 -6.87
C GLN A 53 -5.97 9.03 -5.93
N GLY A 54 -6.64 8.76 -4.81
CA GLY A 54 -6.28 7.67 -3.90
C GLY A 54 -6.38 6.29 -4.55
N ALA A 55 -7.43 6.06 -5.34
CA ALA A 55 -7.65 4.80 -6.05
C ALA A 55 -6.71 4.60 -7.26
N ALA A 56 -6.15 5.67 -7.83
CA ALA A 56 -5.41 5.62 -9.08
C ALA A 56 -4.24 4.62 -9.05
N THR A 57 -3.52 4.51 -7.93
CA THR A 57 -2.40 3.56 -7.78
C THR A 57 -2.87 2.11 -7.85
N ALA A 58 -3.97 1.78 -7.18
CA ALA A 58 -4.54 0.44 -7.21
C ALA A 58 -5.07 0.10 -8.62
N ILE A 59 -5.77 1.03 -9.26
CA ILE A 59 -6.30 0.87 -10.62
C ILE A 59 -5.14 0.63 -11.62
N ARG A 60 -4.05 1.39 -11.51
CA ARG A 60 -2.86 1.18 -12.35
C ARG A 60 -2.28 -0.23 -12.18
N LEU A 61 -2.13 -0.69 -10.94
CA LEU A 61 -1.60 -2.03 -10.65
C LEU A 61 -2.49 -3.16 -11.18
N LEU A 62 -3.79 -2.93 -11.29
CA LEU A 62 -4.74 -3.93 -11.79
C LEU A 62 -4.89 -3.94 -13.31
N LEU A 63 -4.78 -2.78 -13.96
CA LEU A 63 -5.20 -2.62 -15.35
C LEU A 63 -4.07 -2.22 -16.31
N SER A 64 -2.94 -1.69 -15.83
CA SER A 64 -1.88 -1.22 -16.71
C SER A 64 -0.97 -2.37 -17.15
N LYS A 65 -0.78 -2.49 -18.47
CA LYS A 65 0.20 -3.41 -19.06
C LYS A 65 1.65 -3.13 -18.66
N GLU A 66 1.97 -1.88 -18.29
CA GLU A 66 3.31 -1.48 -17.87
C GLU A 66 3.78 -2.17 -16.58
N VAL A 67 2.85 -2.60 -15.75
CA VAL A 67 3.13 -3.28 -14.46
C VAL A 67 2.78 -4.76 -14.50
N GLU A 68 2.44 -5.28 -15.66
CA GLU A 68 2.13 -6.70 -15.85
C GLU A 68 3.33 -7.56 -15.44
N GLY A 69 3.09 -8.58 -14.63
CA GLY A 69 4.13 -9.46 -14.10
C GLY A 69 4.96 -8.89 -12.95
N GLN A 70 4.81 -7.60 -12.61
CA GLN A 70 5.48 -7.05 -11.42
C GLN A 70 4.87 -7.63 -10.14
N THR A 71 5.74 -8.04 -9.21
CA THR A 71 5.30 -8.60 -7.92
C THR A 71 6.25 -8.21 -6.79
N GLY A 72 5.73 -8.11 -5.57
CA GLY A 72 6.51 -7.74 -4.38
C GLY A 72 6.79 -6.25 -4.28
N THR A 73 6.13 -5.40 -5.07
CA THR A 73 6.39 -3.96 -5.13
C THR A 73 5.55 -3.17 -4.12
N PHE A 74 6.07 -2.01 -3.74
CA PHE A 74 5.35 -0.99 -2.98
C PHE A 74 5.16 0.25 -3.87
N ASN A 75 3.94 0.66 -4.09
CA ASN A 75 3.59 1.73 -5.01
C ASN A 75 2.87 2.87 -4.30
N LEU A 76 3.36 4.08 -4.53
CA LEU A 76 2.81 5.33 -4.03
C LEU A 76 2.64 6.32 -5.19
N SER A 77 1.48 6.95 -5.33
CA SER A 77 1.24 7.95 -6.40
C SER A 77 1.49 7.41 -7.81
N CYS A 78 1.08 6.18 -8.09
CA CYS A 78 1.30 5.50 -9.37
C CYS A 78 2.78 5.23 -9.73
N HIS A 79 3.68 5.33 -8.76
CA HIS A 79 5.11 5.02 -8.97
C HIS A 79 5.58 3.99 -7.97
N GLU A 80 6.45 3.10 -8.43
CA GLU A 80 7.14 2.17 -7.54
C GLU A 80 8.12 2.94 -6.62
N LYS A 81 8.03 2.67 -5.33
CA LYS A 81 8.98 3.15 -4.32
C LYS A 81 9.94 2.04 -3.98
N GLN A 82 11.22 2.28 -4.20
CA GLN A 82 12.25 1.32 -3.81
C GLN A 82 12.31 1.20 -2.29
N LEU A 83 12.12 -0.02 -1.82
CA LEU A 83 12.23 -0.34 -0.40
C LEU A 83 13.71 -0.58 -0.06
N GLY A 84 14.19 0.05 1.00
CA GLY A 84 15.56 -0.18 1.47
C GLY A 84 15.80 -1.64 1.85
N LYS A 85 17.05 -2.10 1.72
CA LYS A 85 17.49 -3.50 2.00
C LYS A 85 17.02 -4.01 3.36
N LYS A 86 16.89 -3.14 4.35
CA LYS A 86 16.38 -3.48 5.69
C LYS A 86 14.96 -4.04 5.70
N TYR A 87 14.17 -3.79 4.65
CA TYR A 87 12.80 -4.30 4.53
C TYR A 87 12.73 -5.56 3.66
N THR A 88 13.61 -5.69 2.67
CA THR A 88 13.58 -6.81 1.72
C THR A 88 14.32 -8.05 2.22
N HIS A 89 15.30 -7.87 3.13
CA HIS A 89 16.14 -8.94 3.69
C HIS A 89 16.06 -8.97 5.23
N SER A 90 14.97 -8.53 5.80
CA SER A 90 14.81 -8.47 7.26
C SER A 90 14.42 -9.83 7.85
N PRO A 91 15.07 -10.29 8.92
CA PRO A 91 14.63 -11.48 9.66
C PRO A 91 13.24 -11.31 10.27
N ILE A 92 12.79 -10.07 10.46
CA ILE A 92 11.42 -9.74 10.89
C ILE A 92 10.37 -10.22 9.90
N LEU A 93 10.71 -10.30 8.62
CA LEU A 93 9.79 -10.74 7.56
C LEU A 93 9.33 -12.19 7.79
N GLU A 94 10.26 -13.09 8.07
CA GLU A 94 9.95 -14.51 8.34
C GLU A 94 9.17 -14.66 9.66
N ARG A 95 9.59 -13.93 10.69
CA ARG A 95 8.89 -13.94 11.98
C ARG A 95 7.46 -13.39 11.88
N LEU A 96 7.26 -12.30 11.15
CA LEU A 96 5.93 -11.72 10.89
C LEU A 96 5.05 -12.72 10.14
N TRP A 97 5.60 -13.39 9.14
CA TRP A 97 4.87 -14.39 8.37
C TRP A 97 4.43 -15.56 9.22
N ALA A 98 5.35 -16.18 9.96
CA ALA A 98 5.07 -17.30 10.84
C ALA A 98 4.01 -16.97 11.91
N GLU A 99 4.12 -15.81 12.55
CA GLU A 99 3.15 -15.39 13.56
C GLU A 99 1.77 -15.13 12.95
N THR A 100 1.73 -14.54 11.75
CA THR A 100 0.46 -14.29 11.05
C THR A 100 -0.21 -15.58 10.62
N ALA A 101 0.55 -16.49 9.98
CA ALA A 101 0.05 -17.81 9.55
C ALA A 101 -0.55 -18.58 10.73
N LYS A 102 0.16 -18.63 11.87
CA LYS A 102 -0.32 -19.26 13.09
C LYS A 102 -1.67 -18.69 13.57
N ARG A 103 -1.85 -17.35 13.50
CA ARG A 103 -3.08 -16.69 13.96
C ARG A 103 -4.28 -16.92 13.05
N VAL A 104 -4.05 -17.12 11.76
CA VAL A 104 -5.13 -17.38 10.79
C VAL A 104 -5.33 -18.85 10.47
N GLY A 105 -4.57 -19.75 11.11
CA GLY A 105 -4.72 -21.21 10.96
C GLY A 105 -4.16 -21.78 9.66
N LEU A 106 -3.13 -21.13 9.11
CA LEU A 106 -2.38 -21.60 7.94
C LEU A 106 -1.13 -22.37 8.35
#